data_7d93a4cbe117a8eda9f6d13ce547fee1
#
_entry.id   7d93a4cbe117a8eda9f6d13ce547fee1
#
_cell.length_a   1.000
_cell.length_b   1.000
_cell.length_c   1.000
_cell.angle_alpha   90.00
_cell.angle_beta   90.00
_cell.angle_gamma   90.00
#
_symmetry.space_group_name_H-M   'P 1'
#
loop_
_entity.id
_entity.type
_entity.pdbx_description
1 polymer ?
#
loop_
_entity_poly.entity_id
_entity_poly.type
_entity_poly.pdbx_seq_one_letter_code
_entity_poly.pdbx_strand_id
1 'polypeptide(L)'
;MADWQVITGGVTAPKGFRAAGIAAGLKPSGSPDLALIVSDCEAIAAGVFTTSQVRAACIDYCQELLETKPSARAILCNAGQANACTGEQGKQDAIASANAITKALNLPENSTLIASTGVIGQRIKMDQLHAGIPKLVSSLSNEGAESAERAIVTTDLITKSIALETQISDRPVRIGGTAKGSGMIHPNMATMLAFVTCDAAVSPPLWQDMLRRATAKSFNQITVDGDTSTNDCLLALANGESRTPAITAPGPEADKLEAMLTDVCIHLAKSIARDGEGATCLIEVSVAGAMSDRAASQIARTIAGSSLVKSAIFGRDPNWGRIAGAAGRAGTPFDQTELSIALGDFTLMTNGTPQPFDRPAASAYLKQCAERSTLAMSRILLSSTQSSNDLIVTKTQAPFERQSNAIEALSHPVVITVSVGDGPGVATAWGCDLSYDYVKINAEYTT
;
A
#
# COMPACT_ATOMS: atom_id res chain seq x y z
N MET A 1 3.74 -18.12 -15.46
CA MET A 1 2.47 -17.72 -14.81
C MET A 1 2.68 -17.84 -13.31
N ALA A 2 2.17 -16.91 -12.52
CA ALA A 2 2.25 -16.98 -11.06
C ALA A 2 1.60 -18.30 -10.57
N ASP A 3 2.26 -18.99 -9.64
CA ASP A 3 1.84 -20.29 -9.11
C ASP A 3 0.98 -20.11 -7.84
N TRP A 4 0.09 -19.09 -7.85
CA TRP A 4 -0.87 -18.80 -6.81
C TRP A 4 -2.18 -18.26 -7.37
N GLN A 5 -3.24 -18.42 -6.58
CA GLN A 5 -4.58 -17.96 -6.91
C GLN A 5 -5.03 -16.85 -5.97
N VAL A 6 -5.83 -15.94 -6.50
CA VAL A 6 -6.49 -14.90 -5.70
C VAL A 6 -7.65 -15.53 -4.93
N ILE A 7 -7.70 -15.24 -3.63
CA ILE A 7 -8.77 -15.69 -2.73
C ILE A 7 -9.38 -14.49 -1.98
N THR A 8 -10.54 -14.66 -1.39
CA THR A 8 -11.20 -13.65 -0.55
C THR A 8 -10.68 -13.66 0.88
N GLY A 9 -10.97 -12.61 1.66
CA GLY A 9 -10.73 -12.55 3.11
C GLY A 9 -9.64 -11.58 3.56
N GLY A 10 -8.88 -10.95 2.63
CA GLY A 10 -7.86 -9.97 3.00
C GLY A 10 -6.95 -10.49 4.13
N VAL A 11 -6.72 -9.68 5.17
CA VAL A 11 -5.84 -10.04 6.31
C VAL A 11 -6.36 -11.19 7.18
N THR A 12 -7.60 -11.64 7.01
CA THR A 12 -8.13 -12.81 7.73
C THR A 12 -8.17 -14.08 6.89
N ALA A 13 -7.74 -14.03 5.62
CA ALA A 13 -7.65 -15.20 4.76
C ALA A 13 -6.63 -16.26 5.24
N PRO A 14 -5.43 -15.88 5.74
CA PRO A 14 -4.53 -16.84 6.36
C PRO A 14 -5.12 -17.39 7.66
N LYS A 15 -4.87 -18.66 7.93
CA LYS A 15 -5.40 -19.37 9.11
C LYS A 15 -4.92 -18.71 10.40
N GLY A 16 -5.81 -18.70 11.41
CA GLY A 16 -5.48 -18.21 12.74
C GLY A 16 -5.39 -16.69 12.86
N PHE A 17 -5.96 -15.94 11.91
CA PHE A 17 -6.08 -14.48 12.00
C PHE A 17 -7.55 -14.05 12.08
N ARG A 18 -7.80 -13.09 12.96
CA ARG A 18 -9.07 -12.39 13.15
C ARG A 18 -8.84 -10.89 13.06
N ALA A 19 -9.86 -10.15 12.63
CA ALA A 19 -9.80 -8.71 12.58
C ALA A 19 -11.13 -8.08 13.02
N ALA A 20 -11.08 -6.81 13.35
CA ALA A 20 -12.23 -5.97 13.65
C ALA A 20 -11.94 -4.50 13.33
N GLY A 21 -12.99 -3.76 13.02
CA GLY A 21 -12.94 -2.30 12.89
C GLY A 21 -14.22 -1.68 13.43
N ILE A 22 -14.10 -0.61 14.20
CA ILE A 22 -15.23 0.10 14.81
C ILE A 22 -15.08 1.61 14.69
N ALA A 23 -16.17 2.33 14.89
CA ALA A 23 -16.16 3.75 15.23
C ALA A 23 -16.00 3.87 16.75
N ALA A 24 -14.85 4.38 17.20
CA ALA A 24 -14.54 4.65 18.60
C ALA A 24 -14.71 6.16 18.96
N GLY A 25 -14.96 7.03 17.96
CA GLY A 25 -15.10 8.48 18.14
C GLY A 25 -13.78 9.24 18.03
N LEU A 26 -12.77 8.63 17.39
CA LEU A 26 -11.50 9.28 17.11
C LEU A 26 -11.65 10.27 15.94
N LYS A 27 -12.38 9.90 14.89
CA LYS A 27 -12.75 10.79 13.78
C LYS A 27 -13.97 11.64 14.11
N PRO A 28 -13.96 12.94 13.79
CA PRO A 28 -15.14 13.80 13.97
C PRO A 28 -16.36 13.37 13.14
N SER A 29 -16.12 12.68 12.01
CA SER A 29 -17.18 12.21 11.11
C SER A 29 -18.03 11.07 11.67
N GLY A 30 -17.59 10.41 12.76
CA GLY A 30 -18.23 9.20 13.27
C GLY A 30 -17.99 7.93 12.42
N SER A 31 -17.20 8.03 11.34
CA SER A 31 -16.80 6.86 10.55
C SER A 31 -15.91 5.91 11.36
N PRO A 32 -15.80 4.63 10.99
CA PRO A 32 -14.85 3.70 11.61
C PRO A 32 -13.44 4.28 11.67
N ASP A 33 -12.77 4.10 12.82
CA ASP A 33 -11.52 4.80 13.13
C ASP A 33 -10.56 4.02 14.06
N LEU A 34 -10.94 2.80 14.45
CA LEU A 34 -10.11 1.93 15.28
C LEU A 34 -10.18 0.51 14.75
N ALA A 35 -9.03 -0.02 14.30
CA ALA A 35 -8.89 -1.36 13.74
C ALA A 35 -7.97 -2.23 14.58
N LEU A 36 -8.24 -3.52 14.60
CA LEU A 36 -7.44 -4.53 15.29
C LEU A 36 -7.31 -5.78 14.43
N ILE A 37 -6.08 -6.26 14.26
CA ILE A 37 -5.75 -7.54 13.62
C ILE A 37 -5.07 -8.40 14.68
N VAL A 38 -5.52 -9.64 14.87
CA VAL A 38 -5.03 -10.54 15.92
C VAL A 38 -4.68 -11.90 15.34
N SER A 39 -3.53 -12.43 15.73
CA SER A 39 -3.16 -13.83 15.53
C SER A 39 -3.57 -14.67 16.74
N ASP A 40 -4.17 -15.83 16.53
CA ASP A 40 -4.60 -16.75 17.58
C ASP A 40 -3.42 -17.44 18.31
N CYS A 41 -2.25 -17.44 17.70
CA CYS A 41 -0.98 -17.89 18.29
C CYS A 41 0.12 -16.82 18.11
N GLU A 42 1.26 -17.01 18.74
CA GLU A 42 2.40 -16.10 18.56
C GLU A 42 2.86 -16.15 17.09
N ALA A 43 2.99 -14.97 16.48
CA ALA A 43 3.41 -14.82 15.09
C ALA A 43 4.78 -14.16 15.04
N ILE A 44 5.64 -14.63 14.14
CA ILE A 44 6.85 -13.91 13.76
C ILE A 44 6.42 -12.57 13.17
N ALA A 45 7.01 -11.49 13.64
CA ALA A 45 6.69 -10.14 13.22
C ALA A 45 7.88 -9.48 12.51
N ALA A 46 7.59 -8.78 11.43
CA ALA A 46 8.55 -7.97 10.70
C ALA A 46 7.95 -6.59 10.44
N GLY A 47 8.80 -5.57 10.33
CA GLY A 47 8.38 -4.21 10.06
C GLY A 47 9.34 -3.46 9.14
N VAL A 48 8.75 -2.62 8.29
CA VAL A 48 9.47 -1.63 7.49
C VAL A 48 8.82 -0.28 7.75
N PHE A 49 9.64 0.74 8.00
CA PHE A 49 9.21 2.02 8.56
C PHE A 49 9.73 3.20 7.76
N THR A 50 9.06 4.34 7.89
CA THR A 50 9.49 5.62 7.28
C THR A 50 10.91 6.00 7.66
N THR A 51 11.64 6.54 6.69
CA THR A 51 12.97 7.13 6.90
C THR A 51 12.91 8.64 7.20
N SER A 52 11.69 9.20 7.35
CA SER A 52 11.52 10.61 7.73
C SER A 52 12.24 10.91 9.04
N GLN A 53 12.85 12.08 9.13
CA GLN A 53 13.44 12.57 10.39
C GLN A 53 12.36 12.98 11.40
N VAL A 54 11.17 13.31 10.91
CA VAL A 54 9.99 13.60 11.73
C VAL A 54 9.12 12.34 11.74
N ARG A 55 9.19 11.55 12.84
CA ARG A 55 8.47 10.29 12.97
C ARG A 55 7.39 10.36 14.03
N ALA A 56 6.30 9.63 13.80
CA ALA A 56 5.26 9.44 14.78
C ALA A 56 5.71 8.48 15.89
N ALA A 57 5.16 8.63 17.09
CA ALA A 57 5.50 7.82 18.25
C ALA A 57 5.28 6.30 18.05
N CYS A 58 4.31 5.91 17.22
CA CYS A 58 4.06 4.50 16.89
C CYS A 58 5.23 3.86 16.11
N ILE A 59 5.95 4.65 15.31
CA ILE A 59 7.09 4.17 14.52
C ILE A 59 8.24 3.78 15.44
N ASP A 60 8.67 4.71 16.30
CA ASP A 60 9.77 4.46 17.24
C ASP A 60 9.42 3.28 18.18
N TYR A 61 8.18 3.25 18.70
CA TYR A 61 7.70 2.14 19.54
C TYR A 61 7.79 0.79 18.84
N CYS A 62 7.31 0.67 17.59
CA CYS A 62 7.35 -0.60 16.87
C CYS A 62 8.76 -1.01 16.48
N GLN A 63 9.65 -0.08 16.13
CA GLN A 63 11.05 -0.37 15.86
C GLN A 63 11.75 -0.92 17.10
N GLU A 64 11.67 -0.22 18.24
CA GLU A 64 12.25 -0.66 19.52
C GLU A 64 11.74 -2.05 19.94
N LEU A 65 10.41 -2.28 19.73
CA LEU A 65 9.81 -3.59 20.08
C LEU A 65 10.36 -4.71 19.19
N LEU A 66 10.38 -4.54 17.87
CA LEU A 66 10.81 -5.57 16.92
C LEU A 66 12.31 -5.84 16.96
N GLU A 67 13.14 -4.87 17.35
CA GLU A 67 14.57 -5.08 17.60
C GLU A 67 14.82 -6.02 18.78
N THR A 68 13.97 -5.97 19.79
CA THR A 68 14.10 -6.80 21.00
C THR A 68 13.35 -8.12 20.92
N LYS A 69 12.18 -8.11 20.29
CA LYS A 69 11.26 -9.25 20.17
C LYS A 69 10.65 -9.28 18.76
N PRO A 70 11.19 -10.05 17.80
CA PRO A 70 10.66 -10.16 16.45
C PRO A 70 9.41 -11.04 16.38
N SER A 71 8.48 -10.85 17.31
CA SER A 71 7.18 -11.54 17.34
C SER A 71 6.10 -10.65 17.96
N ALA A 72 4.86 -10.87 17.53
CA ALA A 72 3.68 -10.16 18.04
C ALA A 72 2.42 -11.03 17.91
N ARG A 73 1.34 -10.61 18.59
CA ARG A 73 0.03 -11.25 18.55
C ARG A 73 -1.03 -10.32 17.96
N ALA A 74 -0.81 -9.01 17.96
CA ALA A 74 -1.80 -8.04 17.55
C ALA A 74 -1.18 -6.84 16.85
N ILE A 75 -1.96 -6.23 15.96
CA ILE A 75 -1.70 -4.91 15.36
C ILE A 75 -2.93 -4.04 15.64
N LEU A 76 -2.74 -2.96 16.40
CA LEU A 76 -3.75 -1.92 16.61
C LEU A 76 -3.49 -0.76 15.65
N CYS A 77 -4.53 -0.28 14.97
CA CYS A 77 -4.44 0.94 14.16
C CYS A 77 -5.52 1.94 14.55
N ASN A 78 -5.14 3.17 14.83
CA ASN A 78 -6.07 4.29 14.98
C ASN A 78 -6.01 5.22 13.76
N ALA A 79 -7.16 5.73 13.33
CA ALA A 79 -7.29 6.75 12.31
C ALA A 79 -8.00 8.00 12.86
N GLY A 80 -7.49 9.19 12.48
CA GLY A 80 -7.97 10.50 12.92
C GLY A 80 -6.87 11.36 13.53
N GLN A 81 -5.95 10.77 14.29
CA GLN A 81 -4.78 11.43 14.84
C GLN A 81 -3.52 10.65 14.47
N ALA A 82 -2.55 11.32 13.85
CA ALA A 82 -1.27 10.73 13.47
C ALA A 82 -0.38 10.43 14.69
N ASN A 83 -0.59 11.13 15.79
CA ASN A 83 0.28 11.10 16.98
C ASN A 83 1.75 11.35 16.61
N ALA A 84 1.96 12.25 15.63
CA ALA A 84 3.24 12.75 15.18
C ALA A 84 3.43 14.19 15.67
N CYS A 85 4.65 14.59 15.98
CA CYS A 85 4.99 15.90 16.58
C CYS A 85 4.24 16.15 17.93
N THR A 86 4.04 15.12 18.73
CA THR A 86 3.27 15.16 19.98
C THR A 86 4.14 15.01 21.23
N GLY A 87 5.47 15.00 21.06
CA GLY A 87 6.45 14.96 22.13
C GLY A 87 6.35 13.69 23.00
N GLU A 88 6.86 13.80 24.23
CA GLU A 88 6.92 12.67 25.18
C GLU A 88 5.54 12.11 25.52
N GLN A 89 4.52 12.97 25.60
CA GLN A 89 3.17 12.51 25.89
C GLN A 89 2.60 11.64 24.76
N GLY A 90 2.91 11.95 23.50
CA GLY A 90 2.51 11.10 22.37
C GLY A 90 3.19 9.72 22.41
N LYS A 91 4.43 9.64 22.90
CA LYS A 91 5.12 8.35 23.13
C LYS A 91 4.41 7.55 24.22
N GLN A 92 4.03 8.19 25.31
CA GLN A 92 3.26 7.55 26.38
C GLN A 92 1.90 7.06 25.89
N ASP A 93 1.19 7.85 25.07
CA ASP A 93 -0.09 7.44 24.47
C ASP A 93 0.06 6.22 23.58
N ALA A 94 1.13 6.13 22.79
CA ALA A 94 1.45 4.97 21.95
C ALA A 94 1.64 3.71 22.80
N ILE A 95 2.46 3.77 23.84
CA ILE A 95 2.71 2.66 24.78
C ILE A 95 1.41 2.26 25.51
N ALA A 96 0.65 3.24 26.00
CA ALA A 96 -0.62 2.99 26.69
C ALA A 96 -1.65 2.30 25.79
N SER A 97 -1.71 2.69 24.50
CA SER A 97 -2.59 2.07 23.52
C SER A 97 -2.24 0.59 23.29
N ALA A 98 -0.95 0.27 23.13
CA ALA A 98 -0.48 -1.11 22.97
C ALA A 98 -0.78 -1.95 24.20
N ASN A 99 -0.49 -1.42 25.40
CA ASN A 99 -0.71 -2.11 26.68
C ASN A 99 -2.21 -2.36 26.93
N ALA A 100 -3.07 -1.43 26.54
CA ALA A 100 -4.52 -1.59 26.70
C ALA A 100 -5.06 -2.78 25.87
N ILE A 101 -4.59 -2.96 24.63
CA ILE A 101 -4.95 -4.13 23.80
C ILE A 101 -4.34 -5.41 24.38
N THR A 102 -3.06 -5.40 24.74
CA THR A 102 -2.37 -6.55 25.35
C THR A 102 -3.15 -7.04 26.57
N LYS A 103 -3.59 -6.13 27.44
CA LYS A 103 -4.40 -6.45 28.62
C LYS A 103 -5.80 -6.97 28.24
N ALA A 104 -6.49 -6.30 27.31
CA ALA A 104 -7.85 -6.68 26.91
C ALA A 104 -7.94 -8.06 26.23
N LEU A 105 -6.87 -8.47 25.55
CA LEU A 105 -6.76 -9.78 24.94
C LEU A 105 -6.06 -10.83 25.82
N ASN A 106 -5.65 -10.46 27.04
CA ASN A 106 -4.88 -11.31 27.97
C ASN A 106 -3.63 -11.90 27.29
N LEU A 107 -2.87 -11.07 26.58
CA LEU A 107 -1.64 -11.45 25.89
C LEU A 107 -0.42 -11.21 26.77
N PRO A 108 0.72 -11.87 26.48
CA PRO A 108 2.01 -11.51 27.09
C PRO A 108 2.36 -10.05 26.82
N GLU A 109 3.15 -9.44 27.69
CA GLU A 109 3.70 -8.10 27.48
C GLU A 109 4.47 -8.00 26.16
N ASN A 110 4.47 -6.80 25.57
CA ASN A 110 5.16 -6.54 24.30
C ASN A 110 4.68 -7.44 23.15
N SER A 111 3.38 -7.69 23.06
CA SER A 111 2.76 -8.52 22.02
C SER A 111 1.90 -7.74 21.03
N THR A 112 1.79 -6.41 21.17
CA THR A 112 0.94 -5.55 20.33
C THR A 112 1.79 -4.51 19.60
N LEU A 113 1.75 -4.55 18.26
CA LEU A 113 2.24 -3.49 17.40
C LEU A 113 1.16 -2.43 17.21
N ILE A 114 1.56 -1.20 16.92
CA ILE A 114 0.63 -0.07 16.75
C ILE A 114 0.93 0.71 15.48
N ALA A 115 -0.11 1.25 14.87
CA ALA A 115 -0.03 2.18 13.76
C ALA A 115 -1.05 3.32 13.99
N SER A 116 -0.71 4.52 13.55
CA SER A 116 -1.55 5.71 13.67
C SER A 116 -1.61 6.44 12.34
N THR A 117 -2.74 7.07 12.02
CA THR A 117 -2.88 7.93 10.83
C THR A 117 -3.89 9.04 11.08
N GLY A 118 -3.77 10.14 10.34
CA GLY A 118 -4.67 11.30 10.44
C GLY A 118 -3.91 12.59 10.66
N VAL A 119 -4.46 13.51 11.43
CA VAL A 119 -3.92 14.87 11.62
C VAL A 119 -2.60 14.84 12.39
N ILE A 120 -1.56 15.48 11.84
CA ILE A 120 -0.26 15.70 12.49
C ILE A 120 -0.42 16.78 13.60
N GLY A 121 0.36 16.65 14.67
CA GLY A 121 0.30 17.57 15.82
C GLY A 121 -0.84 17.29 16.80
N GLN A 122 -1.67 16.30 16.54
CA GLN A 122 -2.75 15.87 17.43
C GLN A 122 -2.41 14.54 18.10
N ARG A 123 -2.55 14.51 19.44
CA ARG A 123 -2.44 13.29 20.24
C ARG A 123 -3.66 12.40 20.02
N ILE A 124 -3.50 11.11 20.23
CA ILE A 124 -4.62 10.15 20.23
C ILE A 124 -5.62 10.57 21.32
N LYS A 125 -6.91 10.51 21.02
CA LYS A 125 -7.99 10.73 21.99
C LYS A 125 -8.10 9.49 22.88
N MET A 126 -7.27 9.42 23.91
CA MET A 126 -7.08 8.22 24.74
C MET A 126 -8.35 7.75 25.45
N ASP A 127 -9.21 8.67 25.90
CA ASP A 127 -10.49 8.31 26.54
C ASP A 127 -11.41 7.55 25.59
N GLN A 128 -11.52 8.03 24.33
CA GLN A 128 -12.30 7.37 23.27
C GLN A 128 -11.69 6.04 22.88
N LEU A 129 -10.35 5.98 22.73
CA LEU A 129 -9.64 4.75 22.41
C LEU A 129 -9.92 3.69 23.50
N HIS A 130 -9.73 4.02 24.77
CA HIS A 130 -9.96 3.10 25.87
C HIS A 130 -11.42 2.66 25.96
N ALA A 131 -12.39 3.57 25.78
CA ALA A 131 -13.81 3.24 25.75
C ALA A 131 -14.18 2.32 24.58
N GLY A 132 -13.48 2.41 23.45
CA GLY A 132 -13.71 1.58 22.25
C GLY A 132 -13.16 0.15 22.35
N ILE A 133 -12.09 -0.08 23.13
CA ILE A 133 -11.40 -1.38 23.21
C ILE A 133 -12.33 -2.57 23.52
N PRO A 134 -13.22 -2.53 24.51
CA PRO A 134 -14.11 -3.68 24.79
C PRO A 134 -14.98 -4.07 23.60
N LYS A 135 -15.54 -3.08 22.89
CA LYS A 135 -16.33 -3.30 21.68
C LYS A 135 -15.47 -3.83 20.55
N LEU A 136 -14.26 -3.28 20.35
CA LEU A 136 -13.32 -3.72 19.31
C LEU A 136 -12.94 -5.20 19.49
N VAL A 137 -12.59 -5.59 20.72
CA VAL A 137 -12.21 -6.98 21.04
C VAL A 137 -13.40 -7.93 20.88
N SER A 138 -14.60 -7.55 21.32
CA SER A 138 -15.81 -8.39 21.14
C SER A 138 -16.27 -8.52 19.70
N SER A 139 -15.83 -7.64 18.80
CA SER A 139 -16.14 -7.65 17.36
C SER A 139 -15.13 -8.44 16.52
N LEU A 140 -14.07 -9.00 17.11
CA LEU A 140 -13.07 -9.79 16.41
C LEU A 140 -13.68 -11.02 15.73
N SER A 141 -13.45 -11.16 14.42
CA SER A 141 -14.01 -12.22 13.61
C SER A 141 -13.04 -12.65 12.50
N ASN A 142 -13.13 -13.90 12.06
CA ASN A 142 -12.45 -14.39 10.86
C ASN A 142 -12.98 -13.75 9.57
N GLU A 143 -14.13 -13.07 9.63
CA GLU A 143 -14.72 -12.31 8.53
C GLU A 143 -14.52 -10.79 8.73
N GLY A 144 -13.73 -10.39 9.72
CA GLY A 144 -13.57 -9.00 10.14
C GLY A 144 -12.65 -8.14 9.26
N ALA A 145 -12.04 -8.68 8.21
CA ALA A 145 -11.09 -7.95 7.35
C ALA A 145 -11.68 -6.64 6.81
N GLU A 146 -12.88 -6.68 6.22
CA GLU A 146 -13.52 -5.49 5.64
C GLU A 146 -13.77 -4.40 6.69
N SER A 147 -14.18 -4.76 7.91
CA SER A 147 -14.40 -3.78 8.97
C SER A 147 -13.09 -3.12 9.41
N ALA A 148 -12.00 -3.88 9.48
CA ALA A 148 -10.66 -3.36 9.77
C ALA A 148 -10.16 -2.44 8.65
N GLU A 149 -10.33 -2.83 7.38
CA GLU A 149 -9.98 -2.02 6.21
C GLU A 149 -10.68 -0.66 6.21
N ARG A 150 -11.99 -0.63 6.52
CA ARG A 150 -12.76 0.62 6.62
C ARG A 150 -12.30 1.52 7.77
N ALA A 151 -11.79 0.94 8.85
CA ALA A 151 -11.39 1.71 10.02
C ALA A 151 -10.02 2.39 9.87
N ILE A 152 -9.18 1.96 8.93
CA ILE A 152 -7.85 2.54 8.70
C ILE A 152 -7.80 3.65 7.64
N VAL A 153 -8.82 3.78 6.76
CA VAL A 153 -8.83 4.78 5.68
C VAL A 153 -9.00 6.20 6.22
N THR A 154 -8.51 7.19 5.47
CA THR A 154 -8.64 8.62 5.80
C THR A 154 -9.27 9.39 4.64
N THR A 155 -8.49 9.80 3.65
CA THR A 155 -8.93 10.46 2.40
C THR A 155 -9.15 9.46 1.26
N ASP A 156 -8.87 8.18 1.51
CA ASP A 156 -9.07 7.09 0.57
C ASP A 156 -10.53 7.01 0.09
N LEU A 157 -10.73 6.82 -1.21
CA LEU A 157 -12.06 6.61 -1.79
C LEU A 157 -12.51 5.16 -1.64
N ILE A 158 -11.57 4.20 -1.63
CA ILE A 158 -11.83 2.77 -1.56
C ILE A 158 -10.95 2.09 -0.51
N THR A 159 -11.41 0.95 0.03
CA THR A 159 -10.54 0.03 0.79
C THR A 159 -9.64 -0.74 -0.18
N LYS A 160 -8.46 -1.12 0.29
CA LYS A 160 -7.43 -1.79 -0.52
C LYS A 160 -7.01 -3.07 0.18
N SER A 161 -7.34 -4.22 -0.41
CA SER A 161 -6.97 -5.52 0.14
C SER A 161 -6.81 -6.57 -0.95
N ILE A 162 -6.05 -7.61 -0.64
CA ILE A 162 -5.88 -8.81 -1.46
C ILE A 162 -5.51 -9.98 -0.57
N ALA A 163 -5.87 -11.19 -1.00
CA ALA A 163 -5.30 -12.41 -0.44
C ALA A 163 -4.97 -13.40 -1.55
N LEU A 164 -3.86 -14.11 -1.38
CA LEU A 164 -3.32 -15.10 -2.30
C LEU A 164 -3.13 -16.44 -1.59
N GLU A 165 -3.32 -17.52 -2.33
CA GLU A 165 -3.06 -18.89 -1.86
C GLU A 165 -2.17 -19.63 -2.85
N THR A 166 -1.18 -20.37 -2.33
CA THR A 166 -0.33 -21.30 -3.08
C THR A 166 -0.10 -22.58 -2.31
N GLN A 167 0.61 -23.55 -2.91
CA GLN A 167 1.08 -24.76 -2.24
C GLN A 167 2.57 -24.63 -1.92
N ILE A 168 2.93 -24.90 -0.67
CA ILE A 168 4.33 -25.03 -0.20
C ILE A 168 4.41 -26.35 0.56
N SER A 169 5.34 -27.23 0.21
CA SER A 169 5.46 -28.57 0.82
C SER A 169 4.11 -29.31 0.87
N ASP A 170 3.38 -29.32 -0.24
CA ASP A 170 2.07 -29.96 -0.40
C ASP A 170 0.98 -29.46 0.58
N ARG A 171 1.16 -28.26 1.13
CA ARG A 171 0.17 -27.61 2.02
C ARG A 171 -0.23 -26.24 1.50
N PRO A 172 -1.52 -25.87 1.60
CA PRO A 172 -1.97 -24.53 1.23
C PRO A 172 -1.36 -23.49 2.20
N VAL A 173 -0.71 -22.49 1.63
CA VAL A 173 -0.17 -21.33 2.31
C VAL A 173 -0.86 -20.08 1.78
N ARG A 174 -1.27 -19.20 2.68
CA ARG A 174 -1.99 -17.97 2.37
C ARG A 174 -1.22 -16.75 2.84
N ILE A 175 -1.26 -15.71 2.02
CA ILE A 175 -0.86 -14.35 2.41
C ILE A 175 -2.05 -13.44 2.16
N GLY A 176 -2.43 -12.67 3.17
CA GLY A 176 -3.44 -11.61 3.06
C GLY A 176 -2.84 -10.26 3.39
N GLY A 177 -3.33 -9.21 2.75
CA GLY A 177 -2.86 -7.85 3.02
C GLY A 177 -3.95 -6.82 2.88
N THR A 178 -3.81 -5.73 3.63
CA THR A 178 -4.59 -4.51 3.48
C THR A 178 -3.68 -3.30 3.55
N ALA A 179 -4.07 -2.21 2.89
CA ALA A 179 -3.36 -0.95 2.95
C ALA A 179 -4.32 0.25 2.90
N LYS A 180 -3.83 1.40 3.37
CA LYS A 180 -4.47 2.70 3.19
C LYS A 180 -3.44 3.72 2.70
N GLY A 181 -3.93 4.70 1.98
CA GLY A 181 -3.16 5.84 1.49
C GLY A 181 -3.75 6.39 0.21
N SER A 182 -3.79 7.71 0.09
CA SER A 182 -4.32 8.46 -1.05
C SER A 182 -3.56 9.77 -1.27
N GLY A 183 -3.20 10.49 -0.20
CA GLY A 183 -2.31 11.66 -0.20
C GLY A 183 -1.12 11.50 0.71
N MET A 184 -0.11 12.41 0.56
CA MET A 184 1.20 12.34 1.20
C MET A 184 1.89 11.01 0.87
N ILE A 185 2.03 10.68 -0.44
CA ILE A 185 2.53 9.40 -0.94
C ILE A 185 3.78 9.59 -1.80
N HIS A 186 4.95 9.41 -1.20
CA HIS A 186 6.25 9.26 -1.88
C HIS A 186 7.20 8.40 -1.04
N PRO A 187 7.00 7.09 -0.99
CA PRO A 187 7.75 6.23 -0.08
C PRO A 187 9.24 6.19 -0.43
N ASN A 188 10.06 6.56 0.54
CA ASN A 188 11.46 6.14 0.61
C ASN A 188 11.59 5.28 1.87
N MET A 189 11.05 4.05 1.83
CA MET A 189 10.62 3.21 2.93
C MET A 189 9.34 3.73 3.59
N ALA A 190 8.23 3.71 2.79
CA ALA A 190 6.83 3.83 3.12
C ALA A 190 6.23 5.26 3.24
N THR A 191 5.10 5.52 2.48
CA THR A 191 4.15 6.62 2.75
C THR A 191 2.74 6.03 2.75
N MET A 192 2.45 5.12 3.69
CA MET A 192 1.18 4.43 3.80
C MET A 192 1.14 3.58 5.07
N LEU A 193 -0.02 3.09 5.45
CA LEU A 193 -0.11 1.98 6.38
C LEU A 193 -0.46 0.73 5.58
N ALA A 194 0.32 -0.33 5.76
CA ALA A 194 -0.03 -1.65 5.25
C ALA A 194 0.20 -2.72 6.32
N PHE A 195 -0.71 -3.69 6.32
CA PHE A 195 -0.67 -4.83 7.21
C PHE A 195 -0.75 -6.10 6.38
N VAL A 196 0.19 -7.02 6.62
CA VAL A 196 0.25 -8.31 5.94
C VAL A 196 0.19 -9.42 6.97
N THR A 197 -0.59 -10.44 6.69
CA THR A 197 -0.69 -11.67 7.47
C THR A 197 -0.32 -12.86 6.60
N CYS A 198 0.33 -13.86 7.20
CA CYS A 198 0.76 -15.08 6.53
C CYS A 198 0.60 -16.27 7.48
N ASP A 199 0.16 -17.42 6.98
CA ASP A 199 0.09 -18.64 7.78
C ASP A 199 1.28 -19.60 7.59
N ALA A 200 2.31 -19.22 6.80
CA ALA A 200 3.55 -19.98 6.68
C ALA A 200 4.37 -19.95 7.98
N ALA A 201 5.11 -21.02 8.24
CA ALA A 201 6.15 -21.04 9.25
C ALA A 201 7.47 -20.52 8.64
N VAL A 202 7.99 -19.41 9.13
CA VAL A 202 9.22 -18.76 8.60
C VAL A 202 10.10 -18.24 9.75
N SER A 203 11.41 -18.26 9.57
CA SER A 203 12.32 -17.71 10.59
C SER A 203 12.30 -16.17 10.60
N PRO A 204 12.50 -15.53 11.78
CA PRO A 204 12.42 -14.07 11.89
C PRO A 204 13.37 -13.30 10.95
N PRO A 205 14.67 -13.66 10.81
CA PRO A 205 15.57 -12.95 9.90
C PRO A 205 15.11 -13.05 8.44
N LEU A 206 14.69 -14.25 8.02
CA LEU A 206 14.26 -14.47 6.65
C LEU A 206 12.98 -13.72 6.32
N TRP A 207 12.00 -13.68 7.25
CA TRP A 207 10.76 -12.93 7.08
C TRP A 207 11.01 -11.43 6.97
N GLN A 208 11.89 -10.88 7.80
CA GLN A 208 12.29 -9.48 7.75
C GLN A 208 12.99 -9.13 6.43
N ASP A 209 13.86 -10.01 5.92
CA ASP A 209 14.58 -9.79 4.67
C ASP A 209 13.64 -9.90 3.45
N MET A 210 12.72 -10.87 3.43
CA MET A 210 11.67 -10.96 2.41
C MET A 210 10.82 -9.70 2.38
N LEU A 211 10.39 -9.21 3.56
CA LEU A 211 9.58 -8.00 3.66
C LEU A 211 10.29 -6.77 3.12
N ARG A 212 11.59 -6.61 3.42
CA ARG A 212 12.41 -5.51 2.88
C ARG A 212 12.51 -5.56 1.36
N ARG A 213 12.78 -6.75 0.78
CA ARG A 213 12.88 -6.92 -0.68
C ARG A 213 11.54 -6.72 -1.38
N ALA A 214 10.44 -7.23 -0.82
CA ALA A 214 9.09 -6.99 -1.32
C ALA A 214 8.74 -5.49 -1.31
N THR A 215 9.04 -4.78 -0.21
CA THR A 215 8.83 -3.33 -0.08
C THR A 215 9.61 -2.55 -1.13
N ALA A 216 10.87 -2.92 -1.38
CA ALA A 216 11.72 -2.25 -2.37
C ALA A 216 11.16 -2.34 -3.79
N LYS A 217 10.47 -3.44 -4.13
CA LYS A 217 9.86 -3.70 -5.43
C LYS A 217 8.41 -3.22 -5.56
N SER A 218 7.79 -2.75 -4.48
CA SER A 218 6.38 -2.39 -4.42
C SER A 218 6.14 -0.99 -3.88
N PHE A 219 5.96 -0.84 -2.57
CA PHE A 219 5.64 0.44 -1.94
C PHE A 219 6.70 1.51 -2.18
N ASN A 220 7.99 1.16 -2.23
CA ASN A 220 9.05 2.10 -2.58
C ASN A 220 9.06 2.53 -4.06
N GLN A 221 8.18 1.99 -4.87
CA GLN A 221 8.05 2.31 -6.29
C GLN A 221 6.80 3.15 -6.62
N ILE A 222 6.04 3.59 -5.62
CA ILE A 222 4.87 4.44 -5.88
C ILE A 222 5.11 5.91 -5.51
N THR A 223 4.32 6.81 -6.09
CA THR A 223 4.25 8.22 -5.70
C THR A 223 2.93 8.84 -6.12
N VAL A 224 2.34 9.69 -5.27
CA VAL A 224 1.17 10.52 -5.59
C VAL A 224 1.59 11.98 -5.71
N ASP A 225 2.22 12.54 -4.69
CA ASP A 225 2.49 13.98 -4.56
C ASP A 225 3.95 14.33 -4.27
N GLY A 226 4.80 13.34 -4.02
CA GLY A 226 6.22 13.54 -3.74
C GLY A 226 6.54 13.77 -2.27
N ASP A 227 5.55 13.73 -1.37
CA ASP A 227 5.72 13.97 0.06
C ASP A 227 5.77 12.67 0.87
N THR A 228 6.77 12.57 1.76
CA THR A 228 6.97 11.41 2.65
C THR A 228 6.30 11.67 4.00
N SER A 229 5.48 10.73 4.46
CA SER A 229 4.74 10.86 5.73
C SER A 229 5.59 10.56 6.96
N THR A 230 5.07 11.00 8.10
CA THR A 230 5.64 10.76 9.43
C THR A 230 5.30 9.39 10.02
N ASN A 231 4.30 8.69 9.44
CA ASN A 231 3.64 7.53 10.07
C ASN A 231 3.81 6.21 9.32
N ASP A 232 4.50 6.21 8.20
CA ASP A 232 4.48 5.10 7.28
C ASP A 232 5.08 3.84 7.85
N CYS A 233 4.32 2.74 7.75
CA CYS A 233 4.81 1.42 8.11
C CYS A 233 4.13 0.31 7.30
N LEU A 234 4.91 -0.73 7.03
CA LEU A 234 4.44 -2.04 6.63
C LEU A 234 4.74 -3.01 7.77
N LEU A 235 3.70 -3.54 8.41
CA LEU A 235 3.79 -4.54 9.48
C LEU A 235 3.31 -5.89 8.95
N ALA A 236 4.09 -6.94 9.16
CA ALA A 236 3.81 -8.27 8.66
C ALA A 236 3.92 -9.34 9.76
N LEU A 237 2.87 -10.17 9.89
CA LEU A 237 2.79 -11.27 10.84
C LEU A 237 2.76 -12.62 10.12
N ALA A 238 3.59 -13.59 10.55
CA ALA A 238 3.59 -14.96 10.05
C ALA A 238 3.47 -15.94 11.22
N ASN A 239 2.34 -16.71 11.29
CA ASN A 239 1.97 -17.46 12.47
C ASN A 239 2.19 -18.99 12.40
N GLY A 240 2.52 -19.54 11.22
CA GLY A 240 2.81 -20.97 11.04
C GLY A 240 1.59 -21.90 11.03
N GLU A 241 0.36 -21.39 11.05
CA GLU A 241 -0.88 -22.19 11.10
C GLU A 241 -1.19 -22.96 9.81
N SER A 242 -0.46 -22.74 8.71
CA SER A 242 -0.46 -23.63 7.55
C SER A 242 0.14 -24.99 7.87
N ARG A 243 0.95 -25.06 8.95
CA ARG A 243 1.69 -26.26 9.40
C ARG A 243 2.63 -26.82 8.33
N THR A 244 3.17 -25.95 7.49
CA THR A 244 4.30 -26.31 6.62
C THR A 244 5.57 -26.53 7.45
N PRO A 245 6.56 -27.26 6.93
CA PRO A 245 7.90 -27.20 7.50
C PRO A 245 8.37 -25.74 7.59
N ALA A 246 9.15 -25.43 8.64
CA ALA A 246 9.64 -24.08 8.82
C ALA A 246 10.66 -23.70 7.74
N ILE A 247 10.42 -22.61 7.04
CA ILE A 247 11.31 -22.01 6.06
C ILE A 247 12.37 -21.19 6.82
N THR A 248 13.59 -21.71 6.93
CA THR A 248 14.65 -21.11 7.76
C THR A 248 15.87 -20.65 6.96
N ALA A 249 15.93 -20.97 5.67
CA ALA A 249 17.03 -20.62 4.78
C ALA A 249 16.51 -20.30 3.35
N PRO A 250 17.30 -19.58 2.54
CA PRO A 250 17.03 -19.40 1.12
C PRO A 250 16.87 -20.75 0.39
N GLY A 251 15.99 -20.78 -0.60
CA GLY A 251 15.69 -21.96 -1.40
C GLY A 251 14.34 -21.83 -2.11
N PRO A 252 13.91 -22.81 -2.91
CA PRO A 252 12.71 -22.70 -3.76
C PRO A 252 11.43 -22.32 -3.01
N GLU A 253 11.22 -22.82 -1.80
CA GLU A 253 10.05 -22.51 -0.98
C GLU A 253 10.11 -21.07 -0.44
N ALA A 254 11.31 -20.62 -0.04
CA ALA A 254 11.55 -19.24 0.37
C ALA A 254 11.33 -18.27 -0.80
N ASP A 255 11.86 -18.59 -1.98
CA ASP A 255 11.70 -17.78 -3.19
C ASP A 255 10.24 -17.68 -3.61
N LYS A 256 9.49 -18.79 -3.51
CA LYS A 256 8.06 -18.83 -3.81
C LYS A 256 7.25 -17.98 -2.82
N LEU A 257 7.52 -18.10 -1.53
CA LEU A 257 6.87 -17.30 -0.50
C LEU A 257 7.15 -15.81 -0.68
N GLU A 258 8.42 -15.45 -0.95
CA GLU A 258 8.82 -14.05 -1.20
C GLU A 258 8.16 -13.48 -2.47
N ALA A 259 8.09 -14.26 -3.54
CA ALA A 259 7.44 -13.84 -4.77
C ALA A 259 5.94 -13.55 -4.54
N MET A 260 5.24 -14.43 -3.83
CA MET A 260 3.82 -14.24 -3.47
C MET A 260 3.63 -13.02 -2.54
N LEU A 261 4.51 -12.82 -1.54
CA LEU A 261 4.52 -11.63 -0.69
C LEU A 261 4.73 -10.35 -1.53
N THR A 262 5.64 -10.41 -2.49
CA THR A 262 5.94 -9.29 -3.38
C THR A 262 4.72 -8.92 -4.22
N ASP A 263 3.99 -9.90 -4.75
CA ASP A 263 2.77 -9.67 -5.54
C ASP A 263 1.64 -9.05 -4.70
N VAL A 264 1.45 -9.51 -3.45
CA VAL A 264 0.54 -8.85 -2.49
C VAL A 264 0.92 -7.39 -2.30
N CYS A 265 2.20 -7.11 -2.05
CA CYS A 265 2.69 -5.75 -1.84
C CYS A 265 2.57 -4.88 -3.11
N ILE A 266 2.83 -5.42 -4.31
CA ILE A 266 2.65 -4.70 -5.58
C ILE A 266 1.18 -4.36 -5.82
N HIS A 267 0.27 -5.29 -5.59
CA HIS A 267 -1.17 -5.04 -5.74
C HIS A 267 -1.62 -3.88 -4.82
N LEU A 268 -1.24 -3.92 -3.55
CA LEU A 268 -1.58 -2.86 -2.59
C LEU A 268 -0.94 -1.52 -2.95
N ALA A 269 0.31 -1.51 -3.38
CA ALA A 269 1.03 -0.32 -3.81
C ALA A 269 0.36 0.33 -5.04
N LYS A 270 0.03 -0.46 -6.07
CA LYS A 270 -0.71 0.00 -7.25
C LYS A 270 -2.10 0.54 -6.87
N SER A 271 -2.77 -0.10 -5.93
CA SER A 271 -4.08 0.35 -5.44
C SER A 271 -4.00 1.72 -4.75
N ILE A 272 -2.94 1.97 -3.96
CA ILE A 272 -2.67 3.29 -3.36
C ILE A 272 -2.42 4.33 -4.45
N ALA A 273 -1.53 4.07 -5.40
CA ALA A 273 -1.22 5.00 -6.47
C ALA A 273 -2.45 5.32 -7.34
N ARG A 274 -3.31 4.29 -7.62
CA ARG A 274 -4.54 4.48 -8.39
C ARG A 274 -5.58 5.32 -7.66
N ASP A 275 -5.68 5.16 -6.34
CA ASP A 275 -6.60 5.89 -5.47
C ASP A 275 -6.00 7.21 -4.95
N GLY A 276 -4.94 7.70 -5.61
CA GLY A 276 -4.35 9.01 -5.28
C GLY A 276 -5.38 10.12 -5.33
N GLU A 277 -5.28 11.09 -4.41
CA GLU A 277 -6.22 12.21 -4.30
C GLU A 277 -6.46 12.91 -5.64
N GLY A 278 -7.69 12.90 -6.12
CA GLY A 278 -8.09 13.48 -7.40
C GLY A 278 -7.63 12.71 -8.65
N ALA A 279 -7.03 11.52 -8.52
CA ALA A 279 -6.51 10.74 -9.63
C ALA A 279 -7.60 10.26 -10.60
N THR A 280 -7.35 10.36 -11.91
CA THR A 280 -8.22 9.81 -12.95
C THR A 280 -7.69 8.51 -13.55
N CYS A 281 -6.38 8.25 -13.47
CA CYS A 281 -5.76 7.01 -13.95
C CYS A 281 -4.47 6.66 -13.19
N LEU A 282 -4.14 5.36 -13.21
CA LEU A 282 -2.85 4.84 -12.80
C LEU A 282 -1.83 5.09 -13.92
N ILE A 283 -0.61 5.50 -13.56
CA ILE A 283 0.55 5.60 -14.46
C ILE A 283 1.53 4.51 -14.06
N GLU A 284 1.99 3.72 -15.04
CA GLU A 284 3.04 2.73 -14.87
C GLU A 284 4.25 3.11 -15.71
N VAL A 285 5.40 3.28 -15.08
CA VAL A 285 6.66 3.67 -15.74
C VAL A 285 7.64 2.53 -15.61
N SER A 286 7.97 1.88 -16.73
CA SER A 286 8.99 0.83 -16.81
C SER A 286 10.28 1.38 -17.42
N VAL A 287 11.39 1.19 -16.72
CA VAL A 287 12.73 1.61 -17.14
C VAL A 287 13.62 0.38 -17.30
N ALA A 288 14.35 0.31 -18.40
CA ALA A 288 15.33 -0.73 -18.70
C ALA A 288 16.64 -0.12 -19.22
N GLY A 289 17.72 -0.92 -19.18
CA GLY A 289 19.02 -0.52 -19.72
C GLY A 289 19.85 0.39 -18.81
N ALA A 290 19.43 0.60 -17.57
CA ALA A 290 20.20 1.38 -16.59
C ALA A 290 21.40 0.58 -16.06
N MET A 291 22.37 1.27 -15.46
CA MET A 291 23.57 0.64 -14.88
C MET A 291 23.27 -0.35 -13.73
N SER A 292 22.11 -0.21 -13.08
CA SER A 292 21.62 -1.07 -11.99
C SER A 292 20.11 -0.90 -11.79
N ASP A 293 19.46 -1.84 -11.09
CA ASP A 293 18.05 -1.75 -10.71
C ASP A 293 17.77 -0.49 -9.85
N ARG A 294 18.74 -0.09 -9.01
CA ARG A 294 18.64 1.15 -8.22
C ARG A 294 18.58 2.38 -9.13
N ALA A 295 19.41 2.44 -10.17
CA ALA A 295 19.40 3.53 -11.14
C ALA A 295 18.10 3.54 -11.95
N ALA A 296 17.65 2.38 -12.42
CA ALA A 296 16.36 2.24 -13.10
C ALA A 296 15.19 2.69 -12.24
N SER A 297 15.15 2.27 -10.97
CA SER A 297 14.14 2.67 -9.98
C SER A 297 14.11 4.19 -9.77
N GLN A 298 15.28 4.83 -9.65
CA GLN A 298 15.38 6.27 -9.47
C GLN A 298 14.83 7.03 -10.67
N ILE A 299 15.13 6.58 -11.90
CA ILE A 299 14.60 7.17 -13.13
C ILE A 299 13.07 6.96 -13.18
N ALA A 300 12.59 5.74 -12.98
CA ALA A 300 11.16 5.41 -13.04
C ALA A 300 10.34 6.24 -12.05
N ARG A 301 10.78 6.32 -10.78
CA ARG A 301 10.14 7.11 -9.74
C ARG A 301 10.15 8.61 -10.06
N THR A 302 11.25 9.12 -10.61
CA THR A 302 11.37 10.53 -10.99
C THR A 302 10.39 10.90 -12.10
N ILE A 303 10.18 10.01 -13.07
CA ILE A 303 9.20 10.19 -14.14
C ILE A 303 7.78 10.11 -13.56
N ALA A 304 7.47 9.07 -12.79
CA ALA A 304 6.14 8.88 -12.18
C ALA A 304 5.74 10.04 -11.24
N GLY A 305 6.71 10.64 -10.53
CA GLY A 305 6.52 11.77 -9.62
C GLY A 305 6.62 13.16 -10.27
N SER A 306 6.90 13.24 -11.59
CA SER A 306 7.05 14.53 -12.26
C SER A 306 5.71 15.24 -12.43
N SER A 307 5.50 16.38 -11.76
CA SER A 307 4.27 17.19 -11.89
C SER A 307 3.95 17.54 -13.35
N LEU A 308 4.99 17.80 -14.19
CA LEU A 308 4.79 18.07 -15.60
C LEU A 308 4.33 16.85 -16.40
N VAL A 309 4.88 15.65 -16.10
CA VAL A 309 4.42 14.39 -16.72
C VAL A 309 3.00 14.09 -16.29
N LYS A 310 2.72 14.13 -14.98
CA LYS A 310 1.38 13.88 -14.42
C LYS A 310 0.33 14.83 -14.97
N SER A 311 0.64 16.12 -15.12
CA SER A 311 -0.24 17.11 -15.73
C SER A 311 -0.44 16.88 -17.23
N ALA A 312 0.58 16.40 -17.97
CA ALA A 312 0.45 16.06 -19.38
C ALA A 312 -0.51 14.86 -19.55
N ILE A 313 -0.36 13.82 -18.71
CA ILE A 313 -1.26 12.66 -18.74
C ILE A 313 -2.71 13.08 -18.43
N PHE A 314 -2.93 13.93 -17.42
CA PHE A 314 -4.25 14.48 -17.11
C PHE A 314 -4.83 15.28 -18.30
N GLY A 315 -4.01 16.11 -18.94
CA GLY A 315 -4.39 16.87 -20.13
C GLY A 315 -4.50 16.06 -21.43
N ARG A 316 -4.27 14.74 -21.37
CA ARG A 316 -4.26 13.83 -22.54
C ARG A 316 -3.24 14.25 -23.61
N ASP A 317 -2.12 14.82 -23.16
CA ASP A 317 -1.01 15.26 -24.00
C ASP A 317 0.12 14.21 -24.01
N PRO A 318 0.40 13.53 -25.15
CA PRO A 318 1.50 12.57 -25.28
C PRO A 318 2.84 13.29 -25.34
N ASN A 319 3.27 13.88 -24.23
CA ASN A 319 4.40 14.79 -24.15
C ASN A 319 5.70 14.06 -23.79
N TRP A 320 6.36 13.49 -24.77
CA TRP A 320 7.65 12.81 -24.58
C TRP A 320 8.75 13.72 -24.03
N GLY A 321 8.73 15.03 -24.37
CA GLY A 321 9.72 15.98 -23.88
C GLY A 321 9.71 16.14 -22.36
N ARG A 322 8.51 16.10 -21.75
CA ARG A 322 8.38 16.10 -20.27
C ARG A 322 8.88 14.79 -19.64
N ILE A 323 8.67 13.65 -20.34
CA ILE A 323 9.18 12.34 -19.88
C ILE A 323 10.71 12.35 -19.95
N ALA A 324 11.32 12.76 -21.08
CA ALA A 324 12.77 12.89 -21.24
C ALA A 324 13.38 13.85 -20.21
N GLY A 325 12.78 15.02 -20.00
CA GLY A 325 13.23 15.98 -18.98
C GLY A 325 13.18 15.43 -17.57
N ALA A 326 12.15 14.62 -17.24
CA ALA A 326 12.06 13.95 -15.95
C ALA A 326 13.13 12.86 -15.79
N ALA A 327 13.38 12.05 -16.84
CA ALA A 327 14.45 11.05 -16.83
C ALA A 327 15.83 11.72 -16.61
N GLY A 328 16.11 12.81 -17.33
CA GLY A 328 17.40 13.52 -17.26
C GLY A 328 17.71 14.16 -15.90
N ARG A 329 16.67 14.51 -15.09
CA ARG A 329 16.86 15.04 -13.73
C ARG A 329 16.90 13.99 -12.63
N ALA A 330 16.89 12.70 -12.96
CA ALA A 330 16.81 11.63 -11.96
C ALA A 330 18.07 11.49 -11.08
N GLY A 331 19.15 12.19 -11.37
CA GLY A 331 20.39 12.14 -10.59
C GLY A 331 21.21 10.87 -10.78
N THR A 332 20.91 10.09 -11.80
CA THR A 332 21.67 8.91 -12.21
C THR A 332 22.12 9.08 -13.65
N PRO A 333 23.41 8.80 -13.98
CA PRO A 333 23.93 9.03 -15.31
C PRO A 333 23.42 8.00 -16.33
N PHE A 334 23.16 8.48 -17.54
CA PHE A 334 22.96 7.67 -18.75
C PHE A 334 23.31 8.50 -19.99
N ASP A 335 23.58 7.88 -21.15
CA ASP A 335 23.81 8.61 -22.37
C ASP A 335 22.47 9.01 -23.01
N GLN A 336 22.28 10.33 -23.21
CA GLN A 336 21.06 10.84 -23.85
C GLN A 336 20.83 10.32 -25.26
N THR A 337 21.90 9.90 -25.98
CA THR A 337 21.80 9.33 -27.33
C THR A 337 21.24 7.90 -27.34
N GLU A 338 21.15 7.25 -26.18
CA GLU A 338 20.55 5.92 -26.00
C GLU A 338 19.11 6.00 -25.46
N LEU A 339 18.64 7.20 -25.09
CA LEU A 339 17.30 7.39 -24.53
C LEU A 339 16.22 7.06 -25.55
N SER A 340 15.37 6.10 -25.24
CA SER A 340 14.18 5.74 -25.99
C SER A 340 12.94 5.79 -25.12
N ILE A 341 11.81 6.29 -25.67
CA ILE A 341 10.56 6.51 -24.94
C ILE A 341 9.39 6.01 -25.77
N ALA A 342 8.54 5.19 -25.14
CA ALA A 342 7.24 4.79 -25.70
C ALA A 342 6.10 5.11 -24.70
N LEU A 343 4.90 5.35 -25.25
CA LEU A 343 3.66 5.57 -24.53
C LEU A 343 2.62 4.57 -25.05
N GLY A 344 2.29 3.53 -24.27
CA GLY A 344 1.58 2.38 -24.79
C GLY A 344 2.31 1.79 -25.99
N ASP A 345 1.62 1.66 -27.12
CA ASP A 345 2.17 1.15 -28.37
C ASP A 345 2.84 2.23 -29.25
N PHE A 346 2.87 3.49 -28.79
CA PHE A 346 3.42 4.61 -29.56
C PHE A 346 4.89 4.83 -29.22
N THR A 347 5.79 4.63 -30.17
CA THR A 347 7.19 5.03 -30.05
C THR A 347 7.29 6.54 -30.27
N LEU A 348 7.71 7.28 -29.24
CA LEU A 348 7.80 8.74 -29.25
C LEU A 348 9.21 9.25 -29.49
N MET A 349 10.21 8.46 -29.06
CA MET A 349 11.63 8.77 -29.18
C MET A 349 12.43 7.48 -29.27
N THR A 350 13.48 7.47 -30.11
CA THR A 350 14.41 6.33 -30.25
C THR A 350 15.82 6.87 -30.33
N ASN A 351 16.72 6.32 -29.48
CA ASN A 351 18.14 6.67 -29.45
C ASN A 351 18.37 8.19 -29.49
N GLY A 352 17.76 8.91 -28.56
CA GLY A 352 17.90 10.36 -28.44
C GLY A 352 17.16 11.18 -29.51
N THR A 353 16.48 10.55 -30.47
CA THR A 353 15.86 11.24 -31.60
C THR A 353 14.34 11.08 -31.59
N PRO A 354 13.56 12.18 -31.64
CA PRO A 354 12.11 12.13 -31.74
C PRO A 354 11.64 11.33 -32.96
N GLN A 355 10.57 10.56 -32.80
CA GLN A 355 9.95 9.78 -33.86
C GLN A 355 8.63 10.39 -34.30
N PRO A 356 8.27 10.34 -35.58
CA PRO A 356 6.92 10.64 -36.02
C PRO A 356 5.92 9.65 -35.43
N PHE A 357 4.81 10.14 -34.88
CA PHE A 357 3.73 9.31 -34.35
C PHE A 357 2.38 9.96 -34.54
N ASP A 358 1.31 9.17 -34.52
CA ASP A 358 -0.06 9.66 -34.57
C ASP A 358 -0.45 10.28 -33.21
N ARG A 359 -0.30 11.60 -33.10
CA ARG A 359 -0.60 12.36 -31.87
C ARG A 359 -2.08 12.27 -31.45
N PRO A 360 -3.07 12.41 -32.36
CA PRO A 360 -4.48 12.16 -32.02
C PRO A 360 -4.73 10.77 -31.48
N ALA A 361 -4.18 9.72 -32.06
CA ALA A 361 -4.34 8.34 -31.58
C ALA A 361 -3.68 8.13 -30.19
N ALA A 362 -2.49 8.68 -29.96
CA ALA A 362 -1.82 8.62 -28.67
C ALA A 362 -2.61 9.39 -27.59
N SER A 363 -3.22 10.54 -27.94
CA SER A 363 -4.13 11.27 -27.01
C SER A 363 -5.39 10.47 -26.71
N ALA A 364 -5.96 9.79 -27.72
CA ALA A 364 -7.11 8.90 -27.53
C ALA A 364 -6.80 7.71 -26.61
N TYR A 365 -5.59 7.13 -26.71
CA TYR A 365 -5.11 6.09 -25.78
C TYR A 365 -5.13 6.60 -24.33
N LEU A 366 -4.56 7.78 -24.05
CA LEU A 366 -4.57 8.37 -22.71
C LEU A 366 -5.99 8.59 -22.18
N LYS A 367 -6.89 9.08 -23.05
CA LYS A 367 -8.30 9.26 -22.70
C LYS A 367 -8.98 7.94 -22.36
N GLN A 368 -8.76 6.90 -23.16
CA GLN A 368 -9.33 5.57 -22.96
C GLN A 368 -8.86 4.94 -21.63
N CYS A 369 -7.56 5.05 -21.30
CA CYS A 369 -7.05 4.58 -20.02
C CYS A 369 -7.75 5.24 -18.83
N ALA A 370 -7.92 6.57 -18.86
CA ALA A 370 -8.60 7.30 -17.80
C ALA A 370 -10.09 6.96 -17.71
N GLU A 371 -10.81 6.84 -18.82
CA GLU A 371 -12.24 6.49 -18.85
C GLU A 371 -12.47 5.09 -18.27
N ARG A 372 -11.69 4.09 -18.69
CA ARG A 372 -11.77 2.72 -18.15
C ARG A 372 -11.46 2.67 -16.66
N SER A 373 -10.41 3.35 -16.25
CA SER A 373 -9.98 3.42 -14.87
C SER A 373 -11.05 4.09 -13.99
N THR A 374 -11.65 5.22 -14.44
CA THR A 374 -12.73 5.91 -13.72
C THR A 374 -14.00 5.06 -13.65
N LEU A 375 -14.34 4.35 -14.72
CA LEU A 375 -15.51 3.45 -14.73
C LEU A 375 -15.35 2.30 -13.72
N ALA A 376 -14.18 1.68 -13.65
CA ALA A 376 -13.89 0.62 -12.68
C ALA A 376 -13.98 1.13 -11.24
N MET A 377 -13.41 2.32 -10.94
CA MET A 377 -13.53 2.96 -9.63
C MET A 377 -14.98 3.30 -9.27
N SER A 378 -15.77 3.79 -10.21
CA SER A 378 -17.17 4.09 -9.97
C SER A 378 -17.99 2.85 -9.60
N ARG A 379 -17.70 1.70 -10.18
CA ARG A 379 -18.34 0.41 -9.81
C ARG A 379 -18.03 0.02 -8.36
N ILE A 380 -16.79 0.22 -7.90
CA ILE A 380 -16.40 -0.05 -6.51
C ILE A 380 -17.15 0.90 -5.57
N LEU A 381 -17.19 2.21 -5.88
CA LEU A 381 -17.85 3.23 -5.05
C LEU A 381 -19.35 2.99 -4.93
N LEU A 382 -20.04 2.69 -6.04
CA LEU A 382 -21.48 2.39 -6.01
C LEU A 382 -21.81 1.16 -5.17
N SER A 383 -20.92 0.18 -5.12
CA SER A 383 -21.10 -1.00 -4.28
C SER A 383 -20.91 -0.72 -2.78
N SER A 384 -20.15 0.32 -2.42
CA SER A 384 -19.88 0.69 -1.04
C SER A 384 -20.94 1.60 -0.42
N THR A 385 -21.64 2.41 -1.23
CA THR A 385 -22.66 3.37 -0.77
C THR A 385 -24.02 2.75 -0.48
N GLN A 386 -24.32 1.57 -1.01
CA GLN A 386 -25.59 0.86 -0.77
C GLN A 386 -25.70 0.20 0.62
N SER A 387 -24.67 0.26 1.43
CA SER A 387 -24.61 -0.39 2.76
C SER A 387 -25.05 0.51 3.93
N SER A 388 -25.41 1.79 3.74
CA SER A 388 -25.55 2.73 4.87
C SER A 388 -26.95 3.24 5.17
N ASN A 389 -27.96 3.04 4.32
CA ASN A 389 -29.34 3.49 4.62
C ASN A 389 -30.35 2.69 3.80
N ASP A 390 -30.76 1.47 4.24
CA ASP A 390 -32.14 1.01 4.10
C ASP A 390 -32.32 -0.41 4.62
N LEU A 391 -33.37 -0.64 5.37
CA LEU A 391 -33.93 -1.92 5.84
C LEU A 391 -34.57 -2.73 4.68
N ILE A 392 -33.96 -2.72 3.51
CA ILE A 392 -34.38 -3.56 2.37
C ILE A 392 -33.13 -4.34 1.94
N VAL A 393 -33.27 -5.66 1.98
CA VAL A 393 -32.31 -6.66 1.50
C VAL A 393 -31.91 -6.32 0.05
N THR A 394 -30.91 -5.46 -0.13
CA THR A 394 -30.23 -5.25 -1.40
C THR A 394 -28.93 -6.05 -1.37
N LYS A 395 -28.74 -6.86 -2.40
CA LYS A 395 -27.56 -7.71 -2.62
C LYS A 395 -26.28 -6.89 -2.38
N THR A 396 -25.66 -7.07 -1.21
CA THR A 396 -24.25 -6.74 -1.04
C THR A 396 -23.50 -7.48 -2.15
N GLN A 397 -22.70 -6.76 -2.95
CA GLN A 397 -21.82 -7.44 -3.91
C GLN A 397 -21.03 -8.51 -3.16
N ALA A 398 -21.01 -9.72 -3.72
CA ALA A 398 -20.24 -10.80 -3.14
C ALA A 398 -18.76 -10.34 -2.99
N PRO A 399 -18.05 -10.73 -1.93
CA PRO A 399 -16.65 -10.35 -1.72
C PRO A 399 -15.76 -10.56 -2.95
N PHE A 400 -16.05 -11.57 -3.74
CA PHE A 400 -15.37 -11.87 -5.01
C PHE A 400 -15.59 -10.80 -6.09
N GLU A 401 -16.78 -10.22 -6.21
CA GLU A 401 -17.05 -9.15 -7.20
C GLU A 401 -16.32 -7.86 -6.86
N ARG A 402 -16.22 -7.48 -5.57
CA ARG A 402 -15.45 -6.31 -5.12
C ARG A 402 -13.96 -6.46 -5.44
N GLN A 403 -13.41 -7.63 -5.18
CA GLN A 403 -12.02 -7.93 -5.47
C GLN A 403 -11.74 -7.95 -6.98
N SER A 404 -12.66 -8.49 -7.78
CA SER A 404 -12.57 -8.47 -9.24
C SER A 404 -12.57 -7.04 -9.78
N ASN A 405 -13.45 -6.16 -9.28
CA ASN A 405 -13.50 -4.76 -9.67
C ASN A 405 -12.23 -3.99 -9.25
N ALA A 406 -11.66 -4.30 -8.07
CA ALA A 406 -10.40 -3.71 -7.63
C ALA A 406 -9.24 -4.11 -8.55
N ILE A 407 -9.17 -5.37 -8.96
CA ILE A 407 -8.17 -5.85 -9.94
C ILE A 407 -8.39 -5.18 -11.30
N GLU A 408 -9.65 -5.05 -11.77
CA GLU A 408 -9.97 -4.37 -13.03
C GLU A 408 -9.51 -2.90 -13.02
N ALA A 409 -9.66 -2.19 -11.90
CA ALA A 409 -9.21 -0.81 -11.76
C ALA A 409 -7.69 -0.62 -11.97
N LEU A 410 -6.89 -1.67 -11.74
CA LEU A 410 -5.45 -1.68 -11.94
C LEU A 410 -5.01 -2.20 -13.31
N SER A 411 -5.94 -2.73 -14.13
CA SER A 411 -5.63 -3.45 -15.38
C SER A 411 -5.39 -2.53 -16.58
N HIS A 412 -5.68 -1.24 -16.46
CA HIS A 412 -5.58 -0.29 -17.56
C HIS A 412 -4.74 0.96 -17.21
N PRO A 413 -3.47 0.78 -16.79
CA PRO A 413 -2.60 1.92 -16.52
C PRO A 413 -2.25 2.65 -17.83
N VAL A 414 -1.87 3.92 -17.70
CA VAL A 414 -1.09 4.59 -18.73
C VAL A 414 0.33 4.06 -18.64
N VAL A 415 0.79 3.32 -19.66
CA VAL A 415 2.12 2.69 -19.67
C VAL A 415 3.12 3.62 -20.34
N ILE A 416 4.20 3.94 -19.65
CA ILE A 416 5.38 4.65 -20.16
C ILE A 416 6.56 3.70 -20.09
N THR A 417 7.17 3.40 -21.24
CA THR A 417 8.38 2.57 -21.34
C THR A 417 9.57 3.44 -21.70
N VAL A 418 10.66 3.32 -20.95
CA VAL A 418 11.88 4.08 -21.14
C VAL A 418 13.07 3.12 -21.19
N SER A 419 13.92 3.25 -22.20
CA SER A 419 15.24 2.62 -22.25
C SER A 419 16.31 3.69 -22.17
N VAL A 420 17.36 3.44 -21.39
CA VAL A 420 18.46 4.40 -21.15
C VAL A 420 19.84 3.82 -21.48
N GLY A 421 19.89 2.70 -22.21
CA GLY A 421 21.12 2.01 -22.62
C GLY A 421 20.96 0.50 -22.59
N ASP A 422 22.09 -0.21 -22.52
CA ASP A 422 22.20 -1.68 -22.54
C ASP A 422 22.56 -2.28 -21.15
N GLY A 423 22.49 -1.50 -20.10
CA GLY A 423 22.79 -1.96 -18.74
C GLY A 423 21.80 -3.01 -18.22
N PRO A 424 22.16 -3.78 -17.17
CA PRO A 424 21.32 -4.86 -16.66
C PRO A 424 20.13 -4.37 -15.81
N GLY A 425 20.10 -3.08 -15.47
CA GLY A 425 19.15 -2.53 -14.51
C GLY A 425 17.76 -2.36 -15.10
N VAL A 426 16.77 -2.87 -14.37
CA VAL A 426 15.35 -2.75 -14.70
C VAL A 426 14.56 -2.36 -13.46
N ALA A 427 13.51 -1.54 -13.62
CA ALA A 427 12.57 -1.23 -12.56
C ALA A 427 11.25 -0.73 -13.12
N THR A 428 10.19 -0.88 -12.33
CA THR A 428 8.88 -0.29 -12.61
C THR A 428 8.46 0.58 -11.42
N ALA A 429 7.92 1.76 -11.69
CA ALA A 429 7.32 2.63 -10.70
C ALA A 429 5.88 2.99 -11.10
N TRP A 430 5.07 3.32 -10.09
CA TRP A 430 3.66 3.68 -10.30
C TRP A 430 3.36 5.05 -9.71
N GLY A 431 2.47 5.76 -10.38
CA GLY A 431 1.93 7.03 -9.92
C GLY A 431 0.50 7.20 -10.42
N CYS A 432 -0.02 8.39 -10.27
CA CYS A 432 -1.29 8.80 -10.87
C CYS A 432 -1.11 10.12 -11.61
N ASP A 433 -2.10 10.52 -12.42
CA ASP A 433 -2.13 11.84 -13.02
C ASP A 433 -2.38 12.96 -11.97
N LEU A 434 -2.16 14.21 -12.35
CA LEU A 434 -2.37 15.37 -11.49
C LEU A 434 -3.53 16.20 -12.02
N SER A 435 -4.67 16.08 -11.35
CA SER A 435 -5.91 16.78 -11.70
C SER A 435 -6.08 18.09 -10.92
N TYR A 436 -7.10 18.86 -11.27
CA TYR A 436 -7.53 20.04 -10.50
C TYR A 436 -8.09 19.66 -9.12
N ASP A 437 -8.69 18.48 -9.01
CA ASP A 437 -9.27 17.99 -7.76
C ASP A 437 -8.21 17.73 -6.70
N TYR A 438 -6.95 17.37 -7.08
CA TYR A 438 -5.86 17.26 -6.13
C TYR A 438 -5.66 18.57 -5.34
N VAL A 439 -5.60 19.71 -6.06
CA VAL A 439 -5.43 21.02 -5.40
C VAL A 439 -6.65 21.36 -4.55
N LYS A 440 -7.85 21.11 -5.06
CA LYS A 440 -9.10 21.37 -4.34
C LYS A 440 -9.18 20.59 -3.03
N ILE A 441 -8.93 19.28 -3.08
CA ILE A 441 -8.94 18.39 -1.89
C ILE A 441 -7.96 18.91 -0.85
N ASN A 442 -6.71 19.19 -1.24
CA ASN A 442 -5.66 19.59 -0.30
C ASN A 442 -5.79 21.03 0.20
N ALA A 443 -6.47 21.91 -0.53
CA ALA A 443 -6.78 23.27 -0.05
C ALA A 443 -7.92 23.29 0.98
N GLU A 444 -8.83 22.32 0.93
CA GLU A 444 -9.99 22.21 1.82
C GLU A 444 -9.74 21.27 3.00
N TYR A 445 -8.78 20.36 2.91
CA TYR A 445 -8.43 19.39 3.95
C TYR A 445 -7.33 19.93 4.87
N THR A 446 -7.63 20.00 6.18
CA THR A 446 -6.63 20.36 7.19
C THR A 446 -6.01 19.08 7.75
N THR A 447 -4.73 18.87 7.44
CA THR A 447 -3.93 17.77 8.00
C THR A 447 -3.26 18.17 9.31
#